data_31b3a33f6312bf98cca74be66f62ae60
#
_entry.id   31b3a33f6312bf98cca74be66f62ae60
#
_cell.length_a   1.000
_cell.length_b   1.000
_cell.length_c   1.000
_cell.angle_alpha   90.00
_cell.angle_beta   90.00
_cell.angle_gamma   90.00
#
_symmetry.space_group_name_H-M   'P 1'
#
loop_
_entity.id
_entity.type
_entity.pdbx_description
1 polymer ?
#
loop_
_entity_poly.entity_id
_entity_poly.type
_entity_poly.pdbx_seq_one_letter_code
_entity_poly.pdbx_strand_id
1 'polypeptide(L)'
;MIISEPNHTHMPQLRQLWKTAFGDDDAFLDMFYTSAYAPHRCRCMLDGDRVAAALYWFDCTCNGQKLAYIYAVATGPDYRNQGLCRRLMADTHTHLKAQGYAGAMLLPQDPGLRQMYGRMGYLPCTSIGECIFQAAEKPVSLTELTADNYAQLRKTILPPDSVIQEQENLLYLSNFSRFYRIGDTIATLFQDGNRIICYELLGDITKAPEIIRTFGASDGLFRYPGTEKAFAMYLPFAENCPKPRYFAFAFD
;
A
#
# COMPACT_ATOMS: atom_id res chain seq x y z
N MET A 1 22.41 11.20 -16.13
CA MET A 1 21.12 10.97 -15.45
C MET A 1 21.14 11.57 -14.05
N ILE A 2 20.15 12.38 -13.70
CA ILE A 2 19.97 13.08 -12.42
C ILE A 2 18.75 12.49 -11.72
N ILE A 3 18.78 12.36 -10.40
CA ILE A 3 17.63 11.95 -9.61
C ILE A 3 17.16 13.14 -8.78
N SER A 4 15.88 13.47 -8.89
CA SER A 4 15.30 14.63 -8.23
C SER A 4 13.82 14.40 -7.88
N GLU A 5 13.26 15.33 -7.13
CA GLU A 5 11.83 15.53 -7.03
C GLU A 5 11.29 16.00 -8.40
N PRO A 6 10.16 15.47 -8.88
CA PRO A 6 9.58 15.93 -10.13
C PRO A 6 8.96 17.31 -10.02
N ASN A 7 8.94 18.03 -11.12
CA ASN A 7 8.16 19.27 -11.26
C ASN A 7 6.93 19.03 -12.17
N HIS A 8 6.13 20.07 -12.38
CA HIS A 8 4.89 19.99 -13.16
C HIS A 8 5.13 19.58 -14.63
N THR A 9 6.30 19.86 -15.22
CA THR A 9 6.59 19.49 -16.63
C THR A 9 6.83 17.99 -16.79
N HIS A 10 7.17 17.28 -15.72
CA HIS A 10 7.38 15.84 -15.72
C HIS A 10 6.08 15.04 -15.61
N MET A 11 4.96 15.65 -15.18
CA MET A 11 3.70 14.95 -14.92
C MET A 11 3.19 14.09 -16.09
N PRO A 12 3.15 14.58 -17.35
CA PRO A 12 2.70 13.73 -18.45
C PRO A 12 3.57 12.50 -18.66
N GLN A 13 4.90 12.64 -18.46
CA GLN A 13 5.84 11.53 -18.61
C GLN A 13 5.74 10.52 -17.46
N LEU A 14 5.50 10.99 -16.23
CA LEU A 14 5.27 10.13 -15.07
C LEU A 14 4.00 9.29 -15.26
N ARG A 15 2.91 9.89 -15.71
CA ARG A 15 1.67 9.17 -16.04
C ARG A 15 1.89 8.14 -17.15
N GLN A 16 2.60 8.53 -18.22
CA GLN A 16 2.90 7.60 -19.31
C GLN A 16 3.79 6.44 -18.86
N LEU A 17 4.80 6.71 -18.03
CA LEU A 17 5.67 5.68 -17.46
C LEU A 17 4.86 4.68 -16.62
N TRP A 18 3.94 5.18 -15.77
CA TRP A 18 3.05 4.36 -14.96
C TRP A 18 2.17 3.46 -15.83
N LYS A 19 1.45 4.02 -16.81
CA LYS A 19 0.62 3.24 -17.75
C LYS A 19 1.42 2.13 -18.45
N THR A 20 2.64 2.47 -18.89
CA THR A 20 3.51 1.50 -19.57
C THR A 20 3.99 0.38 -18.64
N ALA A 21 4.17 0.68 -17.35
CA ALA A 21 4.69 -0.28 -16.38
C ALA A 21 3.61 -1.20 -15.79
N PHE A 22 2.41 -0.66 -15.53
CA PHE A 22 1.36 -1.33 -14.75
C PHE A 22 0.06 -1.59 -15.54
N GLY A 23 -0.15 -0.87 -16.64
CA GLY A 23 -1.35 -1.05 -17.48
C GLY A 23 -2.58 -0.29 -16.99
N ASP A 24 -2.46 0.49 -15.91
CA ASP A 24 -3.57 1.26 -15.35
C ASP A 24 -4.06 2.36 -16.31
N ASP A 25 -5.34 2.68 -16.26
CA ASP A 25 -5.97 3.70 -17.07
C ASP A 25 -5.88 5.12 -16.47
N ASP A 26 -6.39 6.12 -17.19
CA ASP A 26 -6.37 7.50 -16.73
C ASP A 26 -7.24 7.71 -15.49
N ALA A 27 -8.36 7.01 -15.36
CA ALA A 27 -9.26 7.14 -14.24
C ALA A 27 -8.58 6.68 -12.93
N PHE A 28 -7.87 5.55 -12.97
CA PHE A 28 -7.07 5.07 -11.84
C PHE A 28 -5.95 6.07 -11.48
N LEU A 29 -5.24 6.58 -12.48
CA LEU A 29 -4.18 7.56 -12.25
C LEU A 29 -4.73 8.87 -11.68
N ASP A 30 -5.90 9.34 -12.13
CA ASP A 30 -6.54 10.54 -11.58
C ASP A 30 -6.85 10.37 -10.09
N MET A 31 -7.33 9.20 -9.67
CA MET A 31 -7.54 8.90 -8.25
C MET A 31 -6.24 9.04 -7.46
N PHE A 32 -5.14 8.43 -7.93
CA PHE A 32 -3.84 8.51 -7.26
C PHE A 32 -3.31 9.94 -7.20
N TYR A 33 -3.27 10.64 -8.34
CA TYR A 33 -2.70 11.99 -8.43
C TYR A 33 -3.52 13.05 -7.68
N THR A 34 -4.81 12.82 -7.49
CA THR A 34 -5.70 13.73 -6.74
C THR A 34 -5.66 13.48 -5.23
N SER A 35 -5.56 12.21 -4.80
CA SER A 35 -5.75 11.86 -3.39
C SER A 35 -4.47 11.48 -2.65
N ALA A 36 -3.43 11.01 -3.35
CA ALA A 36 -2.22 10.47 -2.71
C ALA A 36 -0.91 11.13 -3.15
N TYR A 37 -0.84 11.58 -4.39
CA TYR A 37 0.40 12.14 -4.91
C TYR A 37 0.78 13.46 -4.23
N ALA A 38 2.08 13.58 -3.91
CA ALA A 38 2.71 14.86 -3.62
C ALA A 38 4.13 14.83 -4.23
N PRO A 39 4.61 15.93 -4.83
CA PRO A 39 5.94 15.97 -5.46
C PRO A 39 7.05 15.49 -4.52
N HIS A 40 7.03 15.93 -3.26
CA HIS A 40 8.00 15.55 -2.23
C HIS A 40 7.92 14.07 -1.80
N ARG A 41 6.89 13.33 -2.22
CA ARG A 41 6.74 11.86 -2.06
C ARG A 41 6.95 11.12 -3.38
N CYS A 42 7.75 11.68 -4.27
CA CYS A 42 8.14 11.07 -5.53
C CYS A 42 9.60 11.36 -5.83
N ARG A 43 10.32 10.37 -6.33
CA ARG A 43 11.64 10.56 -6.92
C ARG A 43 11.61 10.08 -8.36
N CYS A 44 12.15 10.87 -9.26
CA CYS A 44 12.32 10.48 -10.66
C CYS A 44 13.77 10.60 -11.11
N MET A 45 14.16 9.71 -12.00
CA MET A 45 15.46 9.74 -12.67
C MET A 45 15.29 10.30 -14.08
N LEU A 46 16.05 11.33 -14.37
CA LEU A 46 15.99 12.09 -15.63
C LEU A 46 17.20 11.80 -16.50
N ASP A 47 16.94 11.54 -17.76
CA ASP A 47 17.94 11.50 -18.84
C ASP A 47 17.69 12.69 -19.77
N GLY A 48 18.42 13.80 -19.54
CA GLY A 48 18.02 15.11 -20.06
C GLY A 48 16.65 15.48 -19.53
N ASP A 49 15.69 15.74 -20.42
CA ASP A 49 14.30 16.09 -20.09
C ASP A 49 13.36 14.86 -20.05
N ARG A 50 13.89 13.65 -20.20
CA ARG A 50 13.11 12.41 -20.22
C ARG A 50 13.08 11.73 -18.86
N VAL A 51 11.90 11.33 -18.39
CA VAL A 51 11.74 10.49 -17.20
C VAL A 51 12.09 9.04 -17.54
N ALA A 52 13.24 8.56 -17.07
CA ALA A 52 13.72 7.20 -17.28
C ALA A 52 13.16 6.20 -16.26
N ALA A 53 12.99 6.63 -15.00
CA ALA A 53 12.44 5.82 -13.93
C ALA A 53 11.79 6.73 -12.89
N ALA A 54 10.81 6.20 -12.14
CA ALA A 54 10.18 6.89 -11.03
C ALA A 54 9.73 5.92 -9.96
N LEU A 55 9.55 6.42 -8.74
CA LEU A 55 8.87 5.75 -7.65
C LEU A 55 8.16 6.78 -6.77
N TYR A 56 7.20 6.30 -6.01
CA TYR A 56 6.40 7.09 -5.09
C TYR A 56 6.44 6.44 -3.71
N TRP A 57 5.96 7.13 -2.69
CA TRP A 57 5.72 6.52 -1.39
C TRP A 57 4.54 7.16 -0.68
N PHE A 58 3.98 6.41 0.25
CA PHE A 58 3.02 6.87 1.24
C PHE A 58 3.71 7.01 2.59
N ASP A 59 3.33 8.02 3.34
CA ASP A 59 3.78 8.20 4.71
C ASP A 59 3.03 7.25 5.64
N CYS A 60 3.78 6.52 6.46
CA CYS A 60 3.26 5.62 7.47
C CYS A 60 4.01 5.82 8.77
N THR A 61 3.51 5.24 9.85
CA THR A 61 4.26 5.18 11.11
C THR A 61 4.21 3.78 11.71
N CYS A 62 5.24 3.44 12.51
CA CYS A 62 5.23 2.25 13.36
C CYS A 62 5.92 2.61 14.67
N ASN A 63 5.26 2.38 15.81
CA ASN A 63 5.76 2.75 17.13
C ASN A 63 6.19 4.22 17.22
N GLY A 64 5.45 5.12 16.59
CA GLY A 64 5.71 6.55 16.56
C GLY A 64 6.85 6.99 15.62
N GLN A 65 7.53 6.07 14.94
CA GLN A 65 8.57 6.38 13.98
C GLN A 65 8.02 6.41 12.56
N LYS A 66 8.50 7.37 11.76
CA LYS A 66 8.08 7.58 10.37
C LYS A 66 8.65 6.50 9.45
N LEU A 67 7.80 5.90 8.63
CA LEU A 67 8.15 4.92 7.60
C LEU A 67 7.65 5.37 6.23
N ALA A 68 8.34 4.96 5.17
CA ALA A 68 7.89 5.13 3.80
C ALA A 68 7.38 3.81 3.24
N TYR A 69 6.13 3.75 2.80
CA TYR A 69 5.64 2.66 1.97
C TYR A 69 5.93 2.99 0.51
N ILE A 70 6.99 2.38 -0.05
CA ILE A 70 7.41 2.57 -1.43
C ILE A 70 6.39 1.91 -2.36
N TYR A 71 5.95 2.68 -3.35
CA TYR A 71 4.86 2.32 -4.24
C TYR A 71 5.19 2.65 -5.69
N ALA A 72 4.64 1.88 -6.62
CA ALA A 72 4.71 2.10 -8.07
C ALA A 72 6.13 2.39 -8.59
N VAL A 73 7.08 1.52 -8.28
CA VAL A 73 8.46 1.61 -8.77
C VAL A 73 8.51 1.21 -10.24
N ALA A 74 8.79 2.14 -11.13
CA ALA A 74 8.77 1.92 -12.58
C ALA A 74 10.07 2.34 -13.25
N THR A 75 10.49 1.57 -14.28
CA THR A 75 11.59 1.91 -15.18
C THR A 75 11.11 1.76 -16.62
N GLY A 76 11.30 2.81 -17.42
CA GLY A 76 10.91 2.84 -18.82
C GLY A 76 11.54 1.69 -19.62
N PRO A 77 10.83 1.13 -20.62
CA PRO A 77 11.31 -0.04 -21.38
C PRO A 77 12.74 0.13 -21.93
N ASP A 78 13.03 1.29 -22.50
CA ASP A 78 14.33 1.60 -23.10
C ASP A 78 15.48 1.72 -22.07
N TYR A 79 15.12 1.81 -20.79
CA TYR A 79 16.04 2.02 -19.67
C TYR A 79 16.16 0.79 -18.74
N ARG A 80 15.49 -0.31 -19.08
CA ARG A 80 15.55 -1.56 -18.28
C ARG A 80 16.92 -2.24 -18.41
N ASN A 81 17.22 -3.13 -17.46
CA ASN A 81 18.45 -3.92 -17.39
C ASN A 81 19.77 -3.10 -17.27
N GLN A 82 19.68 -1.81 -16.92
CA GLN A 82 20.81 -0.90 -16.75
C GLN A 82 21.07 -0.57 -15.26
N GLY A 83 20.42 -1.27 -14.32
CA GLY A 83 20.56 -1.04 -12.89
C GLY A 83 19.89 0.24 -12.36
N LEU A 84 19.07 0.94 -13.17
CA LEU A 84 18.47 2.23 -12.80
C LEU A 84 17.51 2.13 -11.63
N CYS A 85 16.69 1.08 -11.56
CA CYS A 85 15.82 0.84 -10.42
C CYS A 85 16.63 0.80 -9.10
N ARG A 86 17.73 0.03 -9.07
CA ARG A 86 18.61 -0.06 -7.89
C ARG A 86 19.21 1.30 -7.51
N ARG A 87 19.64 2.08 -8.50
CA ARG A 87 20.20 3.42 -8.29
C ARG A 87 19.15 4.39 -7.77
N LEU A 88 17.93 4.38 -8.33
CA LEU A 88 16.80 5.19 -7.87
C LEU A 88 16.42 4.84 -6.43
N MET A 89 16.29 3.56 -6.10
CA MET A 89 16.02 3.11 -4.74
C MET A 89 17.08 3.55 -3.75
N ALA A 90 18.37 3.41 -4.08
CA ALA A 90 19.47 3.82 -3.21
C ALA A 90 19.48 5.34 -2.92
N ASP A 91 19.23 6.17 -3.94
CA ASP A 91 19.07 7.62 -3.80
C ASP A 91 17.85 7.93 -2.91
N THR A 92 16.72 7.29 -3.17
CA THR A 92 15.50 7.47 -2.37
C THR A 92 15.72 7.10 -0.90
N HIS A 93 16.42 5.99 -0.60
CA HIS A 93 16.74 5.63 0.78
C HIS A 93 17.61 6.71 1.47
N THR A 94 18.58 7.27 0.74
CA THR A 94 19.41 8.36 1.26
C THR A 94 18.56 9.60 1.54
N HIS A 95 17.68 9.95 0.63
CA HIS A 95 16.73 11.06 0.79
C HIS A 95 15.80 10.85 1.98
N LEU A 96 15.16 9.69 2.10
CA LEU A 96 14.26 9.35 3.20
C LEU A 96 14.96 9.40 4.57
N LYS A 97 16.20 8.87 4.66
CA LYS A 97 17.01 8.98 5.88
C LYS A 97 17.25 10.44 6.28
N ALA A 98 17.58 11.30 5.33
CA ALA A 98 17.80 12.73 5.59
C ALA A 98 16.50 13.43 6.03
N GLN A 99 15.33 12.90 5.66
CA GLN A 99 14.01 13.38 6.07
C GLN A 99 13.50 12.75 7.38
N GLY A 100 14.34 11.97 8.08
CA GLY A 100 14.02 11.39 9.38
C GLY A 100 13.13 10.13 9.34
N TYR A 101 13.03 9.46 8.19
CA TYR A 101 12.36 8.16 8.14
C TYR A 101 13.24 7.09 8.78
N ALA A 102 12.61 6.22 9.57
CA ALA A 102 13.27 5.09 10.22
C ALA A 102 13.48 3.88 9.29
N GLY A 103 12.73 3.79 8.20
CA GLY A 103 12.85 2.71 7.24
C GLY A 103 11.89 2.83 6.07
N ALA A 104 12.06 1.92 5.11
CA ALA A 104 11.19 1.81 3.95
C ALA A 104 10.57 0.42 3.87
N MET A 105 9.31 0.37 3.46
CA MET A 105 8.54 -0.86 3.22
C MET A 105 8.12 -0.94 1.77
N LEU A 106 7.88 -2.15 1.27
CA LEU A 106 7.26 -2.39 -0.03
C LEU A 106 6.59 -3.76 -0.06
N LEU A 107 5.66 -3.94 -0.99
CA LEU A 107 5.04 -5.22 -1.28
C LEU A 107 5.46 -5.70 -2.67
N PRO A 108 6.34 -6.71 -2.78
CA PRO A 108 6.66 -7.33 -4.07
C PRO A 108 5.52 -8.25 -4.52
N GLN A 109 5.02 -8.04 -5.73
CA GLN A 109 3.91 -8.83 -6.29
C GLN A 109 4.31 -10.25 -6.71
N ASP A 110 5.59 -10.49 -6.99
CA ASP A 110 6.08 -11.79 -7.42
C ASP A 110 7.40 -12.20 -6.74
N PRO A 111 7.77 -13.50 -6.80
CA PRO A 111 9.02 -14.00 -6.19
C PRO A 111 10.30 -13.39 -6.78
N GLY A 112 10.30 -13.00 -8.06
CA GLY A 112 11.44 -12.37 -8.72
C GLY A 112 11.72 -10.98 -8.15
N LEU A 113 10.65 -10.18 -7.97
CA LEU A 113 10.72 -8.88 -7.31
C LEU A 113 11.14 -9.02 -5.85
N ARG A 114 10.64 -10.02 -5.14
CA ARG A 114 11.04 -10.31 -3.75
C ARG A 114 12.55 -10.60 -3.66
N GLN A 115 13.08 -11.39 -4.59
CA GLN A 115 14.53 -11.64 -4.66
C GLN A 115 15.31 -10.37 -5.02
N MET A 116 14.82 -9.57 -5.96
CA MET A 116 15.44 -8.32 -6.38
C MET A 116 15.55 -7.34 -5.22
N TYR A 117 14.48 -7.10 -4.48
CA TYR A 117 14.49 -6.22 -3.31
C TYR A 117 15.31 -6.81 -2.15
N GLY A 118 15.33 -8.14 -1.98
CA GLY A 118 16.22 -8.79 -1.04
C GLY A 118 17.70 -8.47 -1.27
N ARG A 119 18.14 -8.40 -2.54
CA ARG A 119 19.50 -7.96 -2.90
C ARG A 119 19.76 -6.46 -2.64
N MET A 120 18.73 -5.68 -2.39
CA MET A 120 18.82 -4.28 -1.97
C MET A 120 18.74 -4.11 -0.44
N GLY A 121 18.69 -5.22 0.31
CA GLY A 121 18.68 -5.25 1.78
C GLY A 121 17.30 -5.33 2.42
N TYR A 122 16.22 -5.41 1.64
CA TYR A 122 14.89 -5.62 2.19
C TYR A 122 14.73 -7.05 2.71
N LEU A 123 14.13 -7.20 3.89
CA LEU A 123 13.84 -8.48 4.52
C LEU A 123 12.32 -8.65 4.65
N PRO A 124 11.79 -9.88 4.54
CA PRO A 124 10.41 -10.18 4.92
C PRO A 124 10.14 -9.69 6.35
N CYS A 125 9.02 -8.98 6.56
CA CYS A 125 8.76 -8.41 7.89
C CYS A 125 7.33 -8.61 8.38
N THR A 126 6.34 -8.56 7.52
CA THR A 126 4.93 -8.69 7.92
C THR A 126 4.29 -9.93 7.33
N SER A 127 3.24 -10.39 7.98
CA SER A 127 2.38 -11.48 7.51
C SER A 127 0.93 -11.10 7.68
N ILE A 128 0.05 -11.74 6.92
CA ILE A 128 -1.42 -11.61 7.00
C ILE A 128 -2.05 -13.00 6.98
N GLY A 129 -3.27 -13.09 7.52
CA GLY A 129 -4.21 -14.12 7.16
C GLY A 129 -4.99 -13.69 5.92
N GLU A 130 -5.24 -14.62 5.02
CA GLU A 130 -6.06 -14.37 3.82
C GLU A 130 -6.92 -15.60 3.55
N CYS A 131 -8.23 -15.43 3.50
CA CYS A 131 -9.16 -16.52 3.32
C CYS A 131 -10.35 -16.12 2.45
N ILE A 132 -10.87 -17.08 1.67
CA ILE A 132 -12.13 -16.92 0.93
C ILE A 132 -13.26 -17.50 1.78
N PHE A 133 -14.29 -16.68 2.01
CA PHE A 133 -15.51 -17.08 2.72
C PHE A 133 -16.69 -17.12 1.75
N GLN A 134 -17.67 -17.97 2.05
CA GLN A 134 -18.97 -18.01 1.37
C GLN A 134 -19.98 -17.19 2.18
N ALA A 135 -21.01 -16.66 1.51
CA ALA A 135 -22.08 -15.93 2.16
C ALA A 135 -22.82 -16.78 3.18
N ALA A 136 -23.16 -16.20 4.33
CA ALA A 136 -24.06 -16.80 5.31
C ALA A 136 -25.53 -16.79 4.84
N GLU A 137 -26.41 -17.47 5.56
CA GLU A 137 -27.86 -17.40 5.32
C GLU A 137 -28.43 -16.03 5.66
N LYS A 138 -27.92 -15.40 6.74
CA LYS A 138 -28.43 -14.14 7.29
C LYS A 138 -27.40 -13.01 7.16
N PRO A 139 -27.87 -11.79 6.86
CA PRO A 139 -27.03 -10.60 6.88
C PRO A 139 -26.75 -10.13 8.31
N VAL A 140 -25.77 -9.21 8.44
CA VAL A 140 -25.47 -8.47 9.66
C VAL A 140 -25.70 -6.98 9.45
N SER A 141 -26.00 -6.25 10.53
CA SER A 141 -26.09 -4.78 10.46
C SER A 141 -24.69 -4.17 10.38
N LEU A 142 -24.47 -3.33 9.39
CA LEU A 142 -23.24 -2.58 9.15
C LEU A 142 -23.51 -1.09 9.42
N THR A 143 -22.52 -0.42 10.01
CA THR A 143 -22.48 1.04 10.10
C THR A 143 -21.31 1.54 9.24
N GLU A 144 -21.60 2.33 8.23
CA GLU A 144 -20.54 2.96 7.42
C GLU A 144 -19.82 4.03 8.24
N LEU A 145 -18.50 4.07 8.12
CA LEU A 145 -17.62 4.99 8.83
C LEU A 145 -16.99 5.98 7.84
N THR A 146 -16.72 7.20 8.33
CA THR A 146 -15.78 8.08 7.66
C THR A 146 -14.35 7.56 7.81
N ALA A 147 -13.43 7.97 6.93
CA ALA A 147 -12.02 7.61 7.01
C ALA A 147 -11.41 7.98 8.39
N ASP A 148 -11.77 9.14 8.95
CA ASP A 148 -11.28 9.59 10.24
C ASP A 148 -11.78 8.71 11.40
N ASN A 149 -13.07 8.38 11.40
CA ASN A 149 -13.63 7.49 12.42
C ASN A 149 -13.06 6.08 12.33
N TYR A 150 -12.84 5.59 11.10
CA TYR A 150 -12.16 4.33 10.87
C TYR A 150 -10.73 4.36 11.41
N ALA A 151 -9.95 5.40 11.10
CA ALA A 151 -8.58 5.57 11.57
C ALA A 151 -8.49 5.54 13.11
N GLN A 152 -9.40 6.25 13.78
CA GLN A 152 -9.44 6.28 15.25
C GLN A 152 -9.73 4.90 15.84
N LEU A 153 -10.77 4.21 15.35
CA LEU A 153 -11.12 2.87 15.83
C LEU A 153 -10.01 1.86 15.51
N ARG A 154 -9.44 1.95 14.30
CA ARG A 154 -8.35 1.07 13.86
C ARG A 154 -7.19 1.06 14.83
N LYS A 155 -6.75 2.22 15.30
CA LYS A 155 -5.65 2.34 16.29
C LYS A 155 -5.91 1.59 17.60
N THR A 156 -7.16 1.42 17.98
CA THR A 156 -7.51 0.72 19.26
C THR A 156 -7.54 -0.80 19.11
N ILE A 157 -7.64 -1.31 17.86
CA ILE A 157 -7.83 -2.74 17.57
C ILE A 157 -6.58 -3.37 16.94
N LEU A 158 -5.73 -2.56 16.28
CA LEU A 158 -4.53 -3.05 15.63
C LEU A 158 -3.62 -3.84 16.57
N PRO A 159 -3.02 -4.95 16.08
CA PRO A 159 -2.00 -5.67 16.84
C PRO A 159 -0.79 -4.77 17.16
N PRO A 160 0.00 -5.12 18.19
CA PRO A 160 1.28 -4.44 18.46
C PRO A 160 2.20 -4.45 17.24
N ASP A 161 3.05 -3.42 17.12
CA ASP A 161 4.00 -3.24 16.03
C ASP A 161 3.35 -3.16 14.64
N SER A 162 2.08 -2.74 14.58
CA SER A 162 1.39 -2.50 13.32
C SER A 162 1.87 -1.22 12.63
N VAL A 163 1.85 -1.24 11.31
CA VAL A 163 2.02 -0.03 10.49
C VAL A 163 0.72 0.76 10.47
N ILE A 164 0.80 2.00 10.91
CA ILE A 164 -0.29 2.95 10.90
C ILE A 164 -0.29 3.66 9.55
N GLN A 165 -1.36 3.49 8.81
CA GLN A 165 -1.62 4.09 7.50
C GLN A 165 -2.83 5.01 7.63
N GLU A 166 -2.61 6.32 7.46
CA GLU A 166 -3.62 7.37 7.65
C GLU A 166 -3.53 8.40 6.53
N GLN A 167 -4.24 9.51 6.66
CA GLN A 167 -4.21 10.63 5.74
C GLN A 167 -4.35 10.18 4.27
N GLU A 168 -3.33 10.44 3.44
CA GLU A 168 -3.36 10.11 2.02
C GLU A 168 -3.55 8.60 1.75
N ASN A 169 -3.13 7.72 2.67
CA ASN A 169 -3.38 6.28 2.54
C ASN A 169 -4.89 5.99 2.55
N LEU A 170 -5.62 6.52 3.53
CA LEU A 170 -7.07 6.32 3.65
C LEU A 170 -7.84 7.14 2.63
N LEU A 171 -7.36 8.33 2.28
CA LEU A 171 -7.96 9.14 1.23
C LEU A 171 -7.90 8.43 -0.12
N TYR A 172 -6.75 7.86 -0.46
CA TYR A 172 -6.60 7.07 -1.68
C TYR A 172 -7.48 5.83 -1.67
N LEU A 173 -7.47 5.09 -0.56
CA LEU A 173 -8.29 3.88 -0.38
C LEU A 173 -9.79 4.17 -0.51
N SER A 174 -10.26 5.34 -0.07
CA SER A 174 -11.66 5.77 -0.15
C SER A 174 -12.19 5.94 -1.58
N ASN A 175 -11.31 6.03 -2.58
CA ASN A 175 -11.77 6.13 -3.98
C ASN A 175 -12.42 4.83 -4.46
N PHE A 176 -11.99 3.68 -3.94
CA PHE A 176 -12.45 2.37 -4.41
C PHE A 176 -12.98 1.46 -3.29
N SER A 177 -12.91 1.84 -2.03
CA SER A 177 -13.44 1.06 -0.91
C SER A 177 -14.23 1.91 0.08
N ARG A 178 -14.92 1.24 1.02
CA ARG A 178 -15.67 1.87 2.10
C ARG A 178 -15.31 1.21 3.42
N PHE A 179 -15.48 1.96 4.49
CA PHE A 179 -15.16 1.55 5.85
C PHE A 179 -16.43 1.23 6.63
N TYR A 180 -16.43 0.11 7.35
CA TYR A 180 -17.60 -0.35 8.08
C TYR A 180 -17.25 -0.78 9.49
N ARG A 181 -18.23 -0.65 10.38
CA ARG A 181 -18.23 -1.20 11.73
C ARG A 181 -19.34 -2.24 11.88
N ILE A 182 -19.01 -3.36 12.55
CA ILE A 182 -19.88 -4.47 12.87
C ILE A 182 -19.64 -4.86 14.34
N GLY A 183 -20.41 -4.29 15.29
CA GLY A 183 -20.10 -4.46 16.71
C GLY A 183 -18.71 -3.93 17.05
N ASP A 184 -17.82 -4.82 17.52
CA ASP A 184 -16.42 -4.49 17.84
C ASP A 184 -15.45 -4.79 16.69
N THR A 185 -15.96 -5.21 15.53
CA THR A 185 -15.20 -5.49 14.31
C THR A 185 -15.26 -4.30 13.36
N ILE A 186 -14.17 -4.01 12.67
CA ILE A 186 -14.15 -3.04 11.56
C ILE A 186 -13.61 -3.69 10.29
N ALA A 187 -14.07 -3.20 9.14
CA ALA A 187 -13.70 -3.74 7.85
C ALA A 187 -13.54 -2.64 6.79
N THR A 188 -12.61 -2.86 5.88
CA THR A 188 -12.45 -2.04 4.66
C THR A 188 -12.81 -2.89 3.46
N LEU A 189 -13.91 -2.55 2.79
CA LEU A 189 -14.56 -3.39 1.80
C LEU A 189 -14.64 -2.70 0.44
N PHE A 190 -14.40 -3.50 -0.60
CA PHE A 190 -14.70 -3.19 -1.99
C PHE A 190 -15.59 -4.30 -2.57
N GLN A 191 -16.65 -3.95 -3.29
CA GLN A 191 -17.49 -4.93 -3.98
C GLN A 191 -17.11 -4.99 -5.46
N ASP A 192 -16.62 -6.14 -5.89
CA ASP A 192 -16.31 -6.46 -7.27
C ASP A 192 -17.36 -7.45 -7.81
N GLY A 193 -18.35 -6.92 -8.52
CA GLY A 193 -19.46 -7.73 -9.01
C GLY A 193 -20.17 -8.50 -7.91
N ASN A 194 -20.06 -9.83 -7.95
CA ASN A 194 -20.69 -10.74 -6.98
C ASN A 194 -19.72 -11.20 -5.88
N ARG A 195 -18.60 -10.51 -5.69
CA ARG A 195 -17.57 -10.81 -4.70
C ARG A 195 -17.25 -9.61 -3.82
N ILE A 196 -16.94 -9.87 -2.55
CA ILE A 196 -16.38 -8.87 -1.64
C ILE A 196 -14.87 -9.03 -1.56
N ILE A 197 -14.14 -7.93 -1.72
CA ILE A 197 -12.71 -7.83 -1.41
C ILE A 197 -12.57 -7.03 -0.13
N CYS A 198 -12.12 -7.68 0.93
CA CYS A 198 -11.85 -7.05 2.21
C CYS A 198 -10.35 -6.83 2.36
N TYR A 199 -9.92 -5.58 2.24
CA TYR A 199 -8.50 -5.22 2.40
C TYR A 199 -8.01 -5.37 3.83
N GLU A 200 -8.89 -5.17 4.80
CA GLU A 200 -8.59 -5.36 6.22
C GLU A 200 -9.88 -5.69 6.98
N LEU A 201 -9.87 -6.78 7.74
CA LEU A 201 -10.84 -7.10 8.77
C LEU A 201 -10.13 -7.15 10.12
N LEU A 202 -10.51 -6.26 11.05
CA LEU A 202 -9.98 -6.23 12.41
C LEU A 202 -11.08 -6.58 13.40
N GLY A 203 -10.85 -7.59 14.22
CA GLY A 203 -11.80 -8.13 15.21
C GLY A 203 -12.22 -9.54 14.88
N ASP A 204 -13.51 -9.82 14.93
CA ASP A 204 -14.08 -11.17 14.77
C ASP A 204 -14.19 -11.58 13.29
N ILE A 205 -13.28 -12.44 12.84
CA ILE A 205 -13.26 -12.96 11.47
C ILE A 205 -14.49 -13.80 11.12
N THR A 206 -15.19 -14.36 12.09
CA THR A 206 -16.41 -15.16 11.86
C THR A 206 -17.56 -14.32 11.31
N LYS A 207 -17.44 -12.98 11.30
CA LYS A 207 -18.39 -12.06 10.68
C LYS A 207 -18.27 -11.97 9.17
N ALA A 208 -17.21 -12.48 8.55
CA ALA A 208 -16.99 -12.39 7.11
C ALA A 208 -18.16 -12.97 6.27
N PRO A 209 -18.73 -14.17 6.56
CA PRO A 209 -19.89 -14.69 5.82
C PRO A 209 -21.15 -13.81 5.93
N GLU A 210 -21.43 -13.24 7.10
CA GLU A 210 -22.58 -12.35 7.33
C GLU A 210 -22.40 -11.00 6.57
N ILE A 211 -21.17 -10.47 6.53
CA ILE A 211 -20.80 -9.28 5.75
C ILE A 211 -21.08 -9.54 4.26
N ILE A 212 -20.57 -10.64 3.71
CA ILE A 212 -20.79 -11.01 2.30
C ILE A 212 -22.29 -11.02 2.00
N ARG A 213 -23.10 -11.66 2.86
CA ARG A 213 -24.55 -11.73 2.71
C ARG A 213 -25.21 -10.36 2.70
N THR A 214 -24.72 -9.43 3.52
CA THR A 214 -25.27 -8.06 3.61
C THR A 214 -25.17 -7.31 2.28
N PHE A 215 -24.10 -7.54 1.51
CA PHE A 215 -23.89 -6.95 0.19
C PHE A 215 -24.51 -7.75 -0.95
N GLY A 216 -25.19 -8.87 -0.66
CA GLY A 216 -25.78 -9.76 -1.67
C GLY A 216 -24.75 -10.48 -2.53
N ALA A 217 -23.50 -10.52 -2.12
CA ALA A 217 -22.43 -11.24 -2.81
C ALA A 217 -22.49 -12.75 -2.50
N SER A 218 -21.84 -13.58 -3.31
CA SER A 218 -21.75 -15.04 -3.10
C SER A 218 -20.57 -15.44 -2.23
N ASP A 219 -19.45 -14.75 -2.39
CA ASP A 219 -18.19 -15.03 -1.70
C ASP A 219 -17.39 -13.74 -1.47
N GLY A 220 -16.30 -13.85 -0.72
CA GLY A 220 -15.39 -12.73 -0.53
C GLY A 220 -14.00 -13.17 -0.09
N LEU A 221 -12.99 -12.43 -0.54
CA LEU A 221 -11.61 -12.55 -0.09
C LEU A 221 -11.38 -11.59 1.07
N PHE A 222 -10.97 -12.11 2.22
CA PHE A 222 -10.74 -11.32 3.43
C PHE A 222 -9.30 -11.42 3.88
N ARG A 223 -8.67 -10.25 4.09
CA ARG A 223 -7.36 -10.09 4.73
C ARG A 223 -7.54 -9.65 6.18
N TYR A 224 -6.75 -10.21 7.08
CA TYR A 224 -6.81 -9.97 8.51
C TYR A 224 -5.42 -10.17 9.15
N PRO A 225 -5.20 -9.72 10.41
CA PRO A 225 -3.98 -10.04 11.13
C PRO A 225 -3.78 -11.53 11.26
N GLY A 226 -2.68 -12.05 10.75
CA GLY A 226 -2.35 -13.47 10.72
C GLY A 226 -0.88 -13.71 10.39
N THR A 227 -0.48 -14.97 10.39
CA THR A 227 0.92 -15.40 10.14
C THR A 227 1.06 -16.30 8.92
N GLU A 228 -0.05 -16.59 8.23
CA GLU A 228 -0.14 -17.64 7.22
C GLU A 228 0.53 -17.26 5.91
N LYS A 229 0.48 -15.98 5.55
CA LYS A 229 1.00 -15.48 4.28
C LYS A 229 2.01 -14.36 4.50
N ALA A 230 3.27 -14.58 4.10
CA ALA A 230 4.26 -13.50 4.08
C ALA A 230 3.78 -12.36 3.18
N PHE A 231 3.83 -11.13 3.68
CA PHE A 231 3.26 -9.98 3.00
C PHE A 231 4.33 -8.97 2.60
N ALA A 232 4.58 -7.91 3.37
CA ALA A 232 5.52 -6.87 3.00
C ALA A 232 6.98 -7.21 3.34
N MET A 233 7.90 -6.49 2.70
CA MET A 233 9.31 -6.45 3.02
C MET A 233 9.69 -5.09 3.58
N TYR A 234 10.73 -5.05 4.42
CA TYR A 234 11.17 -3.87 5.13
C TYR A 234 12.69 -3.70 5.09
N LEU A 235 13.16 -2.48 4.93
CA LEU A 235 14.55 -2.07 5.06
C LEU A 235 14.65 -1.04 6.20
N PRO A 236 15.17 -1.41 7.38
CA PRO A 236 15.45 -0.45 8.44
C PRO A 236 16.64 0.45 8.04
N PHE A 237 16.59 1.72 8.45
CA PHE A 237 17.65 2.67 8.14
C PHE A 237 18.69 2.81 9.26
N ALA A 238 18.40 2.28 10.45
CA ALA A 238 19.29 2.19 11.60
C ALA A 238 18.93 0.97 12.47
N GLU A 239 19.78 0.62 13.45
CA GLU A 239 19.58 -0.56 14.30
C GLU A 239 18.34 -0.43 15.22
N ASN A 240 18.02 0.78 15.69
CA ASN A 240 16.91 1.05 16.61
C ASN A 240 15.59 1.35 15.88
N CYS A 241 15.46 0.97 14.62
CA CYS A 241 14.22 1.13 13.87
C CYS A 241 13.14 0.15 14.33
N PRO A 242 11.85 0.50 14.20
CA PRO A 242 10.76 -0.40 14.52
C PRO A 242 10.84 -1.66 13.64
N LYS A 243 10.26 -2.75 14.14
CA LYS A 243 10.13 -4.00 13.39
C LYS A 243 8.66 -4.24 13.09
N PRO A 244 8.13 -3.74 11.98
CA PRO A 244 6.72 -3.89 11.64
C PRO A 244 6.32 -5.36 11.58
N ARG A 245 5.19 -5.72 12.19
CA ARG A 245 4.64 -7.09 12.19
C ARG A 245 3.37 -7.20 11.38
N TYR A 246 2.62 -6.12 11.26
CA TYR A 246 1.39 -6.08 10.50
C TYR A 246 1.33 -4.85 9.59
N PHE A 247 0.89 -5.05 8.36
CA PHE A 247 0.69 -4.03 7.34
C PHE A 247 -0.50 -4.47 6.49
N ALA A 248 -1.52 -3.62 6.33
CA ALA A 248 -2.76 -4.02 5.69
C ALA A 248 -2.92 -3.46 4.28
N PHE A 249 -2.82 -2.14 4.14
CA PHE A 249 -3.20 -1.49 2.89
C PHE A 249 -2.03 -1.47 1.91
N ALA A 250 -1.95 -2.53 1.13
CA ALA A 250 -1.16 -2.56 -0.08
C ALA A 250 -2.09 -2.18 -1.24
N PHE A 251 -1.67 -1.23 -2.02
CA PHE A 251 -2.44 -0.68 -3.14
C PHE A 251 -1.99 -1.34 -4.46
N ASP A 252 -2.09 -2.65 -4.54
CA ASP A 252 -1.68 -3.54 -5.63
C ASP A 252 -2.89 -4.16 -6.34
#